data_f8e3320aa5e2ff4f8414baa472151979
#
_entry.id   f8e3320aa5e2ff4f8414baa472151979
#
_cell.length_a   1.000
_cell.length_b   1.000
_cell.length_c   1.000
_cell.angle_alpha   90.00
_cell.angle_beta   90.00
_cell.angle_gamma   90.00
#
_symmetry.space_group_name_H-M   'P 1'
#
loop_
_entity.id
_entity.type
_entity.pdbx_description
1 polymer ?
#
loop_
_entity_poly.entity_id
_entity_poly.type
_entity_poly.pdbx_seq_one_letter_code
_entity_poly.pdbx_strand_id
1 'polypeptide(L)'
;MVQRKELLASKKISDIDYSYEIQKKAAQQNQNVDTGKSALNITDKANNYVKAYAELYDEIVKGYENGTREIYVADENGPRKLTRDEELSNLDVAYKKTVDDFVTMETTNQHARGIIGEEMNKISKITSRSALASDYIGEQKTKGKDEIPENLTEKMYGAITSFKEKYTMIHHNQNQLSQLLMSVKI
;
A
#
# COMPACT_ATOMS: atom_id res chain seq x y z
N MET A 1 24.82 24.18 27.47
CA MET A 1 25.15 22.83 27.00
C MET A 1 23.96 21.89 26.84
N VAL A 2 22.73 22.34 27.05
CA VAL A 2 21.48 21.56 26.96
C VAL A 2 20.93 21.49 25.53
N GLN A 3 21.13 22.50 24.71
CA GLN A 3 20.57 22.58 23.34
C GLN A 3 21.13 21.55 22.32
N ARG A 4 22.28 20.96 22.55
CA ARG A 4 22.89 19.98 21.62
C ARG A 4 22.31 18.57 21.72
N LYS A 5 21.68 18.22 22.84
CA LYS A 5 21.07 16.89 23.02
C LYS A 5 19.65 16.79 22.43
N GLU A 6 18.92 17.91 22.40
CA GLU A 6 17.58 17.95 21.81
C GLU A 6 17.60 17.95 20.27
N LEU A 7 18.64 18.55 19.65
CA LEU A 7 18.81 18.53 18.19
C LEU A 7 19.10 17.15 17.60
N LEU A 8 19.61 16.21 18.40
CA LEU A 8 19.92 14.84 17.97
C LEU A 8 18.69 13.90 18.01
N ALA A 9 17.63 14.29 18.70
CA ALA A 9 16.38 13.52 18.78
C ALA A 9 15.33 13.97 17.76
N SER A 10 15.51 15.11 17.08
CA SER A 10 14.58 15.61 16.09
C SER A 10 14.76 14.88 14.77
N LYS A 11 13.88 13.93 14.50
CA LYS A 11 13.80 13.28 13.20
C LYS A 11 13.34 14.31 12.17
N LYS A 12 14.20 14.70 11.24
CA LYS A 12 13.82 15.59 10.13
C LYS A 12 12.71 14.91 9.31
N ILE A 13 11.72 15.64 8.82
CA ILE A 13 10.67 15.09 7.93
C ILE A 13 11.26 14.56 6.63
N SER A 14 12.34 15.15 6.14
CA SER A 14 13.08 14.58 5.02
C SER A 14 13.56 13.14 5.27
N ASP A 15 13.56 12.70 6.55
CA ASP A 15 13.98 11.37 6.97
C ASP A 15 12.78 10.42 7.16
N ILE A 16 11.53 10.90 7.07
CA ILE A 16 10.33 10.04 7.13
C ILE A 16 9.86 9.81 5.70
N ASP A 17 10.19 8.65 5.17
CA ASP A 17 9.64 8.18 3.89
C ASP A 17 8.32 7.45 4.15
N TYR A 18 7.21 8.20 4.11
CA TYR A 18 5.87 7.62 4.28
C TYR A 18 5.54 6.60 3.19
N SER A 19 6.10 6.74 1.98
CA SER A 19 5.92 5.74 0.93
C SER A 19 6.53 4.40 1.36
N TYR A 20 7.71 4.43 1.96
CA TYR A 20 8.35 3.24 2.51
C TYR A 20 7.57 2.66 3.70
N GLU A 21 7.08 3.50 4.62
CA GLU A 21 6.30 3.01 5.77
C GLU A 21 4.96 2.38 5.33
N ILE A 22 4.29 2.94 4.33
CA ILE A 22 3.08 2.35 3.74
C ILE A 22 3.39 0.99 3.11
N GLN A 23 4.45 0.91 2.28
CA GLN A 23 4.85 -0.34 1.64
C GLN A 23 5.25 -1.41 2.66
N LYS A 24 6.00 -1.03 3.69
CA LYS A 24 6.42 -1.93 4.78
C LYS A 24 5.23 -2.49 5.55
N LYS A 25 4.27 -1.64 5.95
CA LYS A 25 3.05 -2.11 6.63
C LYS A 25 2.20 -2.99 5.73
N ALA A 26 2.02 -2.63 4.47
CA ALA A 26 1.30 -3.45 3.50
C ALA A 26 1.97 -4.83 3.31
N ALA A 27 3.30 -4.88 3.24
CA ALA A 27 4.05 -6.13 3.14
C ALA A 27 3.92 -7.00 4.41
N GLN A 28 3.89 -6.40 5.60
CA GLN A 28 3.68 -7.13 6.85
C GLN A 28 2.30 -7.79 6.91
N GLN A 29 1.27 -7.13 6.38
CA GLN A 29 -0.07 -7.71 6.28
C GLN A 29 -0.12 -8.90 5.32
N ASN A 30 0.72 -8.92 4.28
CA ASN A 30 0.87 -10.05 3.37
C ASN A 30 1.46 -11.29 4.06
N GLN A 31 2.35 -11.14 5.05
CA GLN A 31 2.99 -12.24 5.77
C GLN A 31 2.05 -12.95 6.76
N ASN A 32 1.01 -12.26 7.23
CA ASN A 32 0.01 -12.82 8.13
C ASN A 32 -1.04 -13.71 7.40
N VAL A 33 -0.96 -13.79 6.09
CA VAL A 33 -1.78 -14.71 5.30
C VAL A 33 -1.09 -16.08 5.32
N ASP A 34 -1.77 -17.04 5.91
CA ASP A 34 -1.39 -18.43 6.11
C ASP A 34 -0.56 -18.99 4.94
N THR A 35 0.62 -19.53 5.24
CA THR A 35 1.65 -19.99 4.28
C THR A 35 1.21 -21.10 3.33
N GLY A 36 -0.06 -21.48 3.34
CA GLY A 36 -0.67 -22.49 2.47
C GLY A 36 -1.57 -21.96 1.36
N LYS A 37 -1.80 -20.64 1.26
CA LYS A 37 -2.67 -20.06 0.25
C LYS A 37 -1.89 -19.54 -0.95
N SER A 38 -2.46 -19.72 -2.13
CA SER A 38 -2.08 -19.12 -3.40
C SER A 38 -1.69 -17.64 -3.24
N ALA A 39 -0.75 -17.15 -4.04
CA ALA A 39 -0.33 -15.75 -4.07
C ALA A 39 -1.54 -14.81 -4.02
N LEU A 40 -1.42 -13.72 -3.23
CA LEU A 40 -2.46 -12.71 -3.10
C LEU A 40 -2.82 -12.13 -4.47
N ASN A 41 -4.11 -12.01 -4.74
CA ASN A 41 -4.57 -11.32 -5.94
C ASN A 41 -4.33 -9.79 -5.82
N ILE A 42 -4.45 -9.08 -6.93
CA ILE A 42 -4.19 -7.63 -7.00
C ILE A 42 -5.10 -6.84 -6.06
N THR A 43 -6.36 -7.23 -5.94
CA THR A 43 -7.33 -6.59 -5.04
C THR A 43 -6.92 -6.75 -3.58
N ASP A 44 -6.45 -7.93 -3.16
CA ASP A 44 -5.96 -8.15 -1.80
C ASP A 44 -4.72 -7.31 -1.49
N LYS A 45 -3.79 -7.22 -2.46
CA LYS A 45 -2.62 -6.36 -2.33
C LYS A 45 -3.03 -4.89 -2.19
N ALA A 46 -3.94 -4.40 -3.04
CA ALA A 46 -4.46 -3.04 -2.98
C ALA A 46 -5.13 -2.75 -1.63
N ASN A 47 -5.92 -3.69 -1.11
CA ASN A 47 -6.53 -3.59 0.22
C ASN A 47 -5.48 -3.44 1.34
N ASN A 48 -4.34 -4.10 1.23
CA ASN A 48 -3.27 -3.99 2.21
C ASN A 48 -2.61 -2.60 2.20
N TYR A 49 -2.49 -1.96 1.03
CA TYR A 49 -2.04 -0.56 0.94
C TYR A 49 -3.05 0.42 1.57
N VAL A 50 -4.35 0.22 1.32
CA VAL A 50 -5.42 1.03 1.92
C VAL A 50 -5.42 0.91 3.44
N LYS A 51 -5.28 -0.31 3.97
CA LYS A 51 -5.18 -0.57 5.41
C LYS A 51 -3.92 0.05 6.03
N ALA A 52 -2.78 -0.11 5.37
CA ALA A 52 -1.51 0.47 5.83
C ALA A 52 -1.61 2.00 5.96
N TYR A 53 -2.25 2.66 4.99
CA TYR A 53 -2.52 4.09 5.09
C TYR A 53 -3.43 4.41 6.29
N ALA A 54 -4.55 3.68 6.44
CA ALA A 54 -5.52 3.92 7.53
C ALA A 54 -4.88 3.76 8.92
N GLU A 55 -4.02 2.76 9.11
CA GLU A 55 -3.27 2.56 10.35
C GLU A 55 -2.29 3.70 10.63
N LEU A 56 -1.53 4.15 9.59
CA LEU A 56 -0.61 5.29 9.75
C LEU A 56 -1.35 6.59 10.05
N TYR A 57 -2.49 6.81 9.42
CA TYR A 57 -3.36 7.96 9.69
C TYR A 57 -3.79 7.98 11.16
N ASP A 58 -4.29 6.85 11.67
CA ASP A 58 -4.70 6.70 13.08
C ASP A 58 -3.52 6.90 14.04
N GLU A 59 -2.35 6.33 13.75
CA GLU A 59 -1.13 6.51 14.54
C GLU A 59 -0.70 7.98 14.61
N ILE A 60 -0.77 8.72 13.50
CA ILE A 60 -0.45 10.14 13.47
C ILE A 60 -1.44 10.92 14.34
N VAL A 61 -2.75 10.75 14.11
CA VAL A 61 -3.77 11.48 14.85
C VAL A 61 -3.64 11.23 16.35
N LYS A 62 -3.59 9.97 16.77
CA LYS A 62 -3.43 9.59 18.18
C LYS A 62 -2.13 10.11 18.78
N GLY A 63 -1.05 10.07 18.03
CA GLY A 63 0.23 10.57 18.50
C GLY A 63 0.22 12.06 18.81
N TYR A 64 -0.46 12.87 18.00
CA TYR A 64 -0.64 14.29 18.27
C TYR A 64 -1.61 14.56 19.42
N GLU A 65 -2.74 13.85 19.47
CA GLU A 65 -3.73 13.99 20.55
C GLU A 65 -3.15 13.64 21.93
N ASN A 66 -2.32 12.60 21.99
CA ASN A 66 -1.69 12.15 23.24
C ASN A 66 -0.39 12.90 23.56
N GLY A 67 0.07 13.80 22.70
CA GLY A 67 1.35 14.51 22.86
C GLY A 67 2.60 13.63 22.78
N THR A 68 2.47 12.42 22.22
CA THR A 68 3.60 11.48 22.07
C THR A 68 4.31 11.64 20.72
N ARG A 69 3.74 12.42 19.80
CA ARG A 69 4.28 12.63 18.46
C ARG A 69 4.76 14.06 18.27
N GLU A 70 6.06 14.24 18.13
CA GLU A 70 6.69 15.50 17.85
C GLU A 70 7.71 15.34 16.74
N ILE A 71 7.47 16.01 15.61
CA ILE A 71 8.34 15.96 14.44
C ILE A 71 8.77 17.37 14.12
N TYR A 72 10.07 17.54 13.93
CA TYR A 72 10.67 18.83 13.60
C TYR A 72 11.21 18.80 12.18
N VAL A 73 10.94 19.86 11.44
CA VAL A 73 11.51 20.14 10.11
C VAL A 73 12.44 21.32 10.17
N ALA A 74 13.52 21.23 9.44
CA ALA A 74 14.38 22.39 9.19
C ALA A 74 13.83 23.16 7.98
N ASP A 75 13.44 24.38 8.18
CA ASP A 75 13.14 25.32 7.11
C ASP A 75 14.18 26.45 7.06
N GLU A 76 13.97 27.44 6.20
CA GLU A 76 14.88 28.58 6.03
C GLU A 76 15.07 29.41 7.32
N ASN A 77 14.11 29.36 8.24
CA ASN A 77 14.12 30.09 9.51
C ASN A 77 14.62 29.23 10.69
N GLY A 78 14.99 28.00 10.44
CA GLY A 78 15.45 27.04 11.44
C GLY A 78 14.46 25.90 11.72
N PRO A 79 14.74 25.05 12.74
CA PRO A 79 13.88 23.92 13.03
C PRO A 79 12.51 24.39 13.58
N ARG A 80 11.42 23.97 12.95
CA ARG A 80 10.06 24.16 13.44
C ARG A 80 9.37 22.83 13.66
N LYS A 81 8.40 22.82 14.58
CA LYS A 81 7.54 21.66 14.81
C LYS A 81 6.52 21.55 13.67
N LEU A 82 6.35 20.33 13.18
CA LEU A 82 5.31 20.03 12.19
C LEU A 82 3.95 19.97 12.87
N THR A 83 2.95 20.46 12.20
CA THR A 83 1.56 20.31 12.63
C THR A 83 1.01 18.93 12.21
N ARG A 84 -0.02 18.46 12.90
CA ARG A 84 -0.73 17.23 12.53
C ARG A 84 -1.21 17.26 11.08
N ASP A 85 -1.80 18.38 10.67
CA ASP A 85 -2.41 18.51 9.34
C ASP A 85 -1.35 18.53 8.23
N GLU A 86 -0.18 19.13 8.49
CA GLU A 86 0.96 19.05 7.56
C GLU A 86 1.47 17.60 7.43
N GLU A 87 1.55 16.88 8.54
CA GLU A 87 2.01 15.49 8.52
C GLU A 87 1.01 14.58 7.80
N LEU A 88 -0.28 14.75 8.03
CA LEU A 88 -1.34 14.02 7.32
C LEU A 88 -1.33 14.35 5.82
N SER A 89 -1.06 15.62 5.44
CA SER A 89 -0.88 16.00 4.04
C SER A 89 0.32 15.29 3.39
N ASN A 90 1.43 15.15 4.11
CA ASN A 90 2.59 14.41 3.62
C ASN A 90 2.28 12.92 3.45
N LEU A 91 1.50 12.33 4.35
CA LEU A 91 1.02 10.95 4.22
C LEU A 91 0.12 10.80 2.98
N ASP A 92 -0.76 11.77 2.70
CA ASP A 92 -1.62 11.76 1.50
C ASP A 92 -0.80 11.78 0.21
N VAL A 93 0.20 12.65 0.13
CA VAL A 93 1.10 12.75 -1.02
C VAL A 93 1.86 11.45 -1.23
N ALA A 94 2.40 10.89 -0.15
CA ALA A 94 3.12 9.63 -0.19
C ALA A 94 2.23 8.46 -0.60
N TYR A 95 1.00 8.41 -0.09
CA TYR A 95 0.03 7.38 -0.49
C TYR A 95 -0.30 7.45 -1.98
N LYS A 96 -0.53 8.66 -2.50
CA LYS A 96 -0.79 8.87 -3.92
C LYS A 96 0.33 8.31 -4.79
N LYS A 97 1.58 8.68 -4.45
CA LYS A 97 2.76 8.14 -5.13
C LYS A 97 2.83 6.62 -5.03
N THR A 98 2.58 6.06 -3.84
CA THR A 98 2.63 4.61 -3.61
C THR A 98 1.58 3.86 -4.44
N VAL A 99 0.36 4.41 -4.59
CA VAL A 99 -0.69 3.85 -5.44
C VAL A 99 -0.27 3.87 -6.91
N ASP A 100 0.24 5.01 -7.39
CA ASP A 100 0.69 5.16 -8.78
C ASP A 100 1.83 4.18 -9.09
N ASP A 101 2.81 4.05 -8.20
CA ASP A 101 3.93 3.10 -8.31
C ASP A 101 3.42 1.65 -8.31
N PHE A 102 2.49 1.30 -7.41
CA PHE A 102 1.89 -0.04 -7.31
C PHE A 102 1.15 -0.43 -8.59
N VAL A 103 0.26 0.43 -9.08
CA VAL A 103 -0.53 0.16 -10.29
C VAL A 103 0.39 0.05 -11.52
N THR A 104 1.41 0.92 -11.62
CA THR A 104 2.40 0.87 -12.70
C THR A 104 3.18 -0.44 -12.67
N MET A 105 3.63 -0.87 -11.50
CA MET A 105 4.37 -2.13 -11.32
C MET A 105 3.51 -3.34 -11.70
N GLU A 106 2.26 -3.42 -11.22
CA GLU A 106 1.37 -4.55 -11.52
C GLU A 106 1.00 -4.56 -13.02
N THR A 107 0.79 -3.40 -13.65
CA THR A 107 0.56 -3.29 -15.10
C THR A 107 1.75 -3.81 -15.90
N THR A 108 2.96 -3.43 -15.50
CA THR A 108 4.20 -3.90 -16.13
C THR A 108 4.37 -5.41 -15.97
N ASN A 109 4.10 -5.94 -14.77
CA ASN A 109 4.17 -7.37 -14.49
C ASN A 109 3.13 -8.15 -15.32
N GLN A 110 1.91 -7.63 -15.44
CA GLN A 110 0.87 -8.25 -16.26
C GLN A 110 1.27 -8.30 -17.73
N HIS A 111 1.81 -7.21 -18.26
CA HIS A 111 2.30 -7.15 -19.65
C HIS A 111 3.43 -8.15 -19.89
N ALA A 112 4.41 -8.21 -18.99
CA ALA A 112 5.52 -9.16 -19.08
C ALA A 112 5.04 -10.62 -19.07
N ARG A 113 4.07 -10.96 -18.21
CA ARG A 113 3.44 -12.30 -18.16
C ARG A 113 2.71 -12.62 -19.47
N GLY A 114 2.02 -11.64 -20.06
CA GLY A 114 1.38 -11.79 -21.36
C GLY A 114 2.37 -12.16 -22.46
N ILE A 115 3.49 -11.46 -22.58
CA ILE A 115 4.55 -11.75 -23.54
C ILE A 115 5.14 -13.15 -23.35
N ILE A 116 5.47 -13.52 -22.10
CA ILE A 116 6.00 -14.84 -21.79
C ILE A 116 4.97 -15.93 -22.14
N GLY A 117 3.69 -15.72 -21.85
CA GLY A 117 2.62 -16.65 -22.18
C GLY A 117 2.48 -16.85 -23.70
N GLU A 118 2.58 -15.79 -24.51
CA GLU A 118 2.55 -15.88 -25.97
C GLU A 118 3.76 -16.64 -26.52
N GLU A 119 4.96 -16.38 -26.01
CA GLU A 119 6.17 -17.08 -26.42
C GLU A 119 6.13 -18.56 -26.03
N MET A 120 5.65 -18.88 -24.82
CA MET A 120 5.45 -20.27 -24.38
C MET A 120 4.44 -21.00 -25.27
N ASN A 121 3.34 -20.32 -25.69
CA ASN A 121 2.37 -20.89 -26.59
C ASN A 121 2.95 -21.14 -28.00
N LYS A 122 3.83 -20.26 -28.48
CA LYS A 122 4.56 -20.47 -29.76
C LYS A 122 5.47 -21.69 -29.68
N ILE A 123 6.24 -21.82 -28.59
CA ILE A 123 7.14 -22.94 -28.36
C ILE A 123 6.33 -24.24 -28.23
N SER A 124 5.23 -24.25 -27.50
CA SER A 124 4.34 -25.41 -27.36
C SER A 124 3.77 -25.86 -28.70
N LYS A 125 3.37 -24.94 -29.57
CA LYS A 125 2.90 -25.27 -30.92
C LYS A 125 4.01 -25.85 -31.84
N ILE A 126 5.26 -25.44 -31.64
CA ILE A 126 6.40 -25.99 -32.39
C ILE A 126 6.75 -27.40 -31.88
N THR A 127 6.73 -27.60 -30.57
CA THR A 127 7.03 -28.91 -29.94
C THR A 127 5.92 -29.94 -30.14
N SER A 128 4.63 -29.53 -30.15
CA SER A 128 3.52 -30.46 -30.38
C SER A 128 3.42 -30.94 -31.84
N ARG A 129 4.13 -30.31 -32.77
CA ARG A 129 4.31 -30.82 -34.16
C ARG A 129 5.32 -31.98 -34.24
N SER A 130 6.14 -32.20 -33.22
CA SER A 130 7.22 -33.19 -33.29
C SER A 130 7.06 -34.36 -32.33
N ALA A 131 6.05 -34.46 -31.44
CA ALA A 131 5.82 -35.61 -30.60
C ALA A 131 4.43 -35.64 -29.94
N LEU A 132 3.83 -36.77 -29.94
CA LEU A 132 2.69 -37.33 -29.23
C LEU A 132 2.62 -37.04 -27.70
N ALA A 133 2.74 -35.78 -27.29
CA ALA A 133 2.66 -35.38 -25.89
C ALA A 133 1.53 -34.34 -25.66
N SER A 134 0.40 -34.49 -26.37
CA SER A 134 -0.71 -33.55 -26.29
C SER A 134 -1.61 -33.70 -25.07
N ASP A 135 -1.36 -34.66 -24.17
CA ASP A 135 -2.29 -34.96 -23.07
C ASP A 135 -1.84 -34.43 -21.69
N TYR A 136 -0.72 -33.73 -21.57
CA TYR A 136 -0.19 -33.35 -20.25
C TYR A 136 -0.05 -31.85 -19.99
N ILE A 137 -0.42 -30.99 -20.93
CA ILE A 137 -0.56 -29.57 -20.60
C ILE A 137 -2.05 -29.27 -20.51
N GLY A 138 -2.60 -29.62 -19.35
CA GLY A 138 -3.90 -29.11 -18.96
C GLY A 138 -3.88 -27.60 -19.14
N GLU A 139 -4.83 -27.08 -19.94
CA GLU A 139 -5.16 -25.66 -20.00
C GLU A 139 -5.38 -25.15 -18.58
N GLN A 140 -4.34 -24.75 -17.91
CA GLN A 140 -4.48 -23.84 -16.79
C GLN A 140 -4.88 -22.48 -17.41
N LYS A 141 -6.16 -22.39 -17.75
CA LYS A 141 -6.86 -21.14 -17.84
C LYS A 141 -6.78 -20.51 -16.44
N THR A 142 -5.71 -19.79 -16.16
CA THR A 142 -5.66 -18.78 -15.11
C THR A 142 -6.50 -17.60 -15.59
N LYS A 143 -7.81 -17.89 -15.84
CA LYS A 143 -8.77 -16.85 -16.13
C LYS A 143 -9.04 -16.07 -14.85
N GLY A 144 -8.71 -14.79 -14.86
CA GLY A 144 -9.39 -13.78 -14.06
C GLY A 144 -8.88 -13.49 -12.67
N LYS A 145 -7.82 -14.14 -12.15
CA LYS A 145 -7.32 -13.81 -10.80
C LYS A 145 -6.24 -12.72 -10.75
N ASP A 146 -5.60 -12.44 -11.86
CA ASP A 146 -4.47 -11.50 -11.95
C ASP A 146 -4.77 -10.28 -12.83
N GLU A 147 -6.01 -10.10 -13.29
CA GLU A 147 -6.39 -8.90 -14.04
C GLU A 147 -6.48 -7.70 -13.11
N ILE A 148 -5.86 -6.59 -13.52
CA ILE A 148 -5.98 -5.33 -12.80
C ILE A 148 -7.41 -4.84 -12.98
N PRO A 149 -8.18 -4.63 -11.88
CA PRO A 149 -9.53 -4.11 -11.99
C PRO A 149 -9.53 -2.74 -12.67
N GLU A 150 -10.47 -2.52 -13.57
CA GLU A 150 -10.74 -1.17 -14.09
C GLU A 150 -10.94 -0.21 -12.91
N ASN A 151 -10.38 0.98 -13.01
CA ASN A 151 -10.46 2.04 -11.99
C ASN A 151 -9.86 1.65 -10.62
N LEU A 152 -8.86 0.75 -10.57
CA LEU A 152 -8.22 0.35 -9.31
C LEU A 152 -7.69 1.57 -8.54
N THR A 153 -7.02 2.49 -9.23
CA THR A 153 -6.51 3.76 -8.66
C THR A 153 -7.63 4.57 -8.03
N GLU A 154 -8.73 4.76 -8.74
CA GLU A 154 -9.92 5.51 -8.25
C GLU A 154 -10.55 4.84 -7.04
N LYS A 155 -10.66 3.51 -7.06
CA LYS A 155 -11.17 2.73 -5.92
C LYS A 155 -10.27 2.89 -4.68
N MET A 156 -8.95 2.84 -4.86
CA MET A 156 -8.00 3.02 -3.75
C MET A 156 -8.10 4.45 -3.17
N TYR A 157 -8.23 5.48 -3.99
CA TYR A 157 -8.44 6.85 -3.52
C TYR A 157 -9.82 7.03 -2.88
N GLY A 158 -10.87 6.47 -3.46
CA GLY A 158 -12.23 6.51 -2.92
C GLY A 158 -12.32 5.84 -1.54
N ALA A 159 -11.62 4.73 -1.35
CA ALA A 159 -11.57 4.04 -0.07
C ALA A 159 -10.95 4.93 1.04
N ILE A 160 -9.88 5.66 0.73
CA ILE A 160 -9.24 6.59 1.67
C ILE A 160 -10.14 7.80 1.97
N THR A 161 -10.80 8.36 0.96
CA THR A 161 -11.76 9.45 1.15
C THR A 161 -12.89 9.02 2.09
N SER A 162 -13.50 7.87 1.82
CA SER A 162 -14.56 7.30 2.67
C SER A 162 -14.05 6.97 4.09
N PHE A 163 -12.82 6.48 4.21
CA PHE A 163 -12.21 6.24 5.51
C PHE A 163 -12.06 7.53 6.31
N LYS A 164 -11.51 8.61 5.74
CA LYS A 164 -11.32 9.90 6.41
C LYS A 164 -12.63 10.51 6.90
N GLU A 165 -13.68 10.47 6.06
CA GLU A 165 -15.01 10.95 6.43
C GLU A 165 -15.55 10.21 7.65
N LYS A 166 -15.50 8.87 7.63
CA LYS A 166 -15.95 8.03 8.75
C LYS A 166 -15.07 8.23 9.98
N TYR A 167 -13.76 8.31 9.80
CA TYR A 167 -12.80 8.52 10.88
C TYR A 167 -13.11 9.81 11.65
N THR A 168 -13.36 10.90 10.95
CA THR A 168 -13.71 12.19 11.57
C THR A 168 -14.96 12.10 12.45
N MET A 169 -15.93 11.26 12.05
CA MET A 169 -17.17 11.09 12.80
C MET A 169 -17.01 10.22 14.06
N ILE A 170 -16.11 9.24 14.04
CA ILE A 170 -16.09 8.18 15.07
C ILE A 170 -14.78 8.04 15.84
N HIS A 171 -13.77 8.88 15.57
CA HIS A 171 -12.43 8.69 16.15
C HIS A 171 -12.40 8.73 17.71
N HIS A 172 -13.38 9.36 18.34
CA HIS A 172 -13.53 9.33 19.80
C HIS A 172 -14.14 8.01 20.34
N ASN A 173 -14.70 7.16 19.49
CA ASN A 173 -15.27 5.87 19.87
C ASN A 173 -14.32 4.73 19.47
N GLN A 174 -13.53 4.24 20.42
CA GLN A 174 -12.49 3.23 20.20
C GLN A 174 -13.02 1.93 19.56
N ASN A 175 -14.23 1.48 19.93
CA ASN A 175 -14.81 0.26 19.39
C ASN A 175 -15.19 0.44 17.91
N GLN A 176 -15.82 1.57 17.57
CA GLN A 176 -16.17 1.88 16.17
C GLN A 176 -14.93 2.13 15.31
N LEU A 177 -13.92 2.78 15.88
CA LEU A 177 -12.66 3.02 15.20
C LEU A 177 -11.94 1.71 14.87
N SER A 178 -11.86 0.77 15.81
CA SER A 178 -11.28 -0.55 15.59
C SER A 178 -12.00 -1.31 14.47
N GLN A 179 -13.34 -1.25 14.44
CA GLN A 179 -14.14 -1.86 13.38
C GLN A 179 -13.89 -1.18 12.03
N LEU A 180 -13.79 0.16 12.01
CA LEU A 180 -13.47 0.90 10.77
C LEU A 180 -12.12 0.47 10.21
N LEU A 181 -11.05 0.44 11.04
CA LEU A 181 -9.70 0.05 10.61
C LEU A 181 -9.66 -1.39 10.05
N MET A 182 -10.43 -2.31 10.62
CA MET A 182 -10.53 -3.68 10.11
C MET A 182 -11.34 -3.81 8.82
N SER A 183 -12.30 -2.93 8.58
CA SER A 183 -13.23 -2.99 7.44
C SER A 183 -12.78 -2.20 6.22
N VAL A 184 -11.72 -1.40 6.33
CA VAL A 184 -11.21 -0.56 5.22
C VAL A 184 -10.73 -1.43 4.06
N LYS A 185 -11.37 -1.26 2.91
CA LYS A 185 -11.06 -1.98 1.66
C LYS A 185 -11.62 -1.23 0.45
N ILE A 186 -11.17 -1.61 -0.75
CA ILE A 186 -11.64 -1.12 -2.05
C ILE A 186 -12.88 -1.88 -2.53
#